data_8021106a973f62d4f17b1062a667ce1c
#
_entry.id   8021106a973f62d4f17b1062a667ce1c
#
_cell.length_a   1.000
_cell.length_b   1.000
_cell.length_c   1.000
_cell.angle_alpha   90.00
_cell.angle_beta   90.00
_cell.angle_gamma   90.00
#
_symmetry.space_group_name_H-M   'P 1'
#
loop_
_entity.id
_entity.type
_entity.pdbx_description
1 polymer ?
#
loop_
_entity_poly.entity_id
_entity_poly.type
_entity_poly.pdbx_seq_one_letter_code
_entity_poly.pdbx_strand_id
1 'polypeptide(L)'
;MGTIFALATPVGQSPICVFRVTGQGCLNSLHEILDSDVDKARVFYKRSLVWQGSFVDTVGLVFFESPSSFTGEDSFEVYAHGSLPIMSKIISVFEGCGFTEAGPGEFSLRAFENNKISLVEAESINDLIRSGSSNEAAAISGVFSGRFESQINSLSCLLYTLTLPTTGIV
;
A
#
# COMPACT_ATOMS: atom_id res chain seq x y z
N MET A 1 -12.07 -8.58 5.16
CA MET A 1 -10.68 -9.07 5.43
C MET A 1 -10.18 -8.49 6.74
N GLY A 2 -9.27 -9.19 7.46
CA GLY A 2 -8.67 -8.67 8.67
C GLY A 2 -7.68 -7.51 8.38
N THR A 3 -7.31 -6.78 9.44
CA THR A 3 -6.28 -5.73 9.34
C THR A 3 -4.90 -6.36 9.25
N ILE A 4 -4.09 -5.88 8.32
CA ILE A 4 -2.71 -6.32 8.11
C ILE A 4 -1.73 -5.17 8.27
N PHE A 5 -0.51 -5.49 8.63
CA PHE A 5 0.60 -4.55 8.66
C PHE A 5 1.86 -5.13 8.00
N ALA A 6 2.74 -4.26 7.54
CA ALA A 6 4.06 -4.64 7.03
C ALA A 6 5.09 -3.54 7.33
N LEU A 7 6.34 -3.97 7.51
CA LEU A 7 7.49 -3.06 7.43
C LEU A 7 7.76 -2.75 5.96
N ALA A 8 7.58 -1.50 5.56
CA ALA A 8 7.72 -1.04 4.17
C ALA A 8 9.16 -0.67 3.79
N THR A 9 10.06 -0.57 4.77
CA THR A 9 11.49 -0.31 4.56
C THR A 9 12.30 -1.58 4.80
N PRO A 10 13.51 -1.71 4.24
CA PRO A 10 14.37 -2.86 4.51
C PRO A 10 14.65 -3.02 6.01
N VAL A 11 14.72 -4.26 6.47
CA VAL A 11 15.09 -4.59 7.85
C VAL A 11 16.56 -4.21 8.05
N GLY A 12 16.83 -3.39 9.07
CA GLY A 12 18.17 -2.96 9.42
C GLY A 12 18.19 -1.63 10.18
N GLN A 13 19.37 -1.22 10.62
CA GLN A 13 19.53 0.08 11.28
C GLN A 13 19.45 1.19 10.24
N SER A 14 18.51 2.10 10.42
CA SER A 14 18.29 3.25 9.55
C SER A 14 17.79 4.44 10.38
N PRO A 15 17.92 5.69 9.90
CA PRO A 15 17.34 6.83 10.60
C PRO A 15 15.83 6.73 10.77
N ILE A 16 15.14 6.15 9.78
CA ILE A 16 13.68 6.02 9.74
C ILE A 16 13.31 4.63 9.23
N CYS A 17 12.32 4.00 9.87
CA CYS A 17 11.59 2.86 9.33
C CYS A 17 10.12 3.24 9.14
N VAL A 18 9.48 2.64 8.16
CA VAL A 18 8.08 2.89 7.82
C VAL A 18 7.29 1.61 7.95
N PHE A 19 6.26 1.63 8.78
CA PHE A 19 5.25 0.59 8.82
C PHE A 19 4.01 1.05 8.09
N ARG A 20 3.39 0.16 7.37
CA ARG A 20 2.12 0.39 6.69
C ARG A 20 1.08 -0.58 7.24
N VAL A 21 -0.12 -0.05 7.50
CA VAL A 21 -1.26 -0.82 8.02
C VAL A 21 -2.45 -0.57 7.11
N THR A 22 -3.23 -1.61 6.82
CA THR A 22 -4.49 -1.49 6.06
C THR A 22 -5.51 -2.52 6.52
N GLY A 23 -6.77 -2.16 6.43
CA GLY A 23 -7.88 -3.04 6.74
C GLY A 23 -9.04 -2.31 7.41
N GLN A 24 -10.20 -2.96 7.39
CA GLN A 24 -11.41 -2.39 7.96
C GLN A 24 -11.25 -2.14 9.46
N GLY A 25 -11.46 -0.89 9.88
CA GLY A 25 -11.42 -0.51 11.28
C GLY A 25 -10.02 -0.27 11.86
N CYS A 26 -8.96 -0.33 11.05
CA CYS A 26 -7.59 -0.09 11.52
C CYS A 26 -7.42 1.31 12.15
N LEU A 27 -8.17 2.30 11.70
CA LEU A 27 -8.11 3.65 12.27
C LEU A 27 -8.63 3.74 13.70
N ASN A 28 -9.53 2.84 14.10
CA ASN A 28 -10.04 2.80 15.47
C ASN A 28 -8.93 2.51 16.49
N SER A 29 -7.95 1.70 16.10
CA SER A 29 -6.82 1.36 16.97
C SER A 29 -5.82 2.51 17.16
N LEU A 30 -5.89 3.57 16.34
CA LEU A 30 -5.01 4.73 16.51
C LEU A 30 -5.21 5.41 17.87
N HIS A 31 -6.47 5.49 18.35
CA HIS A 31 -6.79 6.07 19.66
C HIS A 31 -6.20 5.27 20.83
N GLU A 32 -5.91 3.98 20.63
CA GLU A 32 -5.37 3.09 21.65
C GLU A 32 -3.84 3.15 21.73
N ILE A 33 -3.19 3.48 20.60
CA ILE A 33 -1.72 3.44 20.48
C ILE A 33 -1.04 4.82 20.44
N LEU A 34 -1.84 5.89 20.34
CA LEU A 34 -1.30 7.27 20.31
C LEU A 34 -1.64 8.04 21.59
N ASP A 35 -0.77 8.98 21.93
CA ASP A 35 -0.96 9.90 23.07
C ASP A 35 -2.07 10.94 22.87
N SER A 36 -2.48 11.17 21.64
CA SER A 36 -3.53 12.12 21.27
C SER A 36 -4.13 11.81 19.89
N ASP A 37 -5.36 12.27 19.70
CA ASP A 37 -6.17 12.01 18.52
C ASP A 37 -5.58 12.60 17.23
N VAL A 38 -5.97 12.01 16.12
CA VAL A 38 -5.73 12.46 14.76
C VAL A 38 -7.08 12.59 14.05
N ASP A 39 -7.39 13.77 13.52
CA ASP A 39 -8.72 14.16 13.06
C ASP A 39 -8.85 14.38 11.56
N LYS A 40 -7.73 14.52 10.83
CA LYS A 40 -7.72 14.80 9.41
C LYS A 40 -6.87 13.81 8.63
N ALA A 41 -7.51 13.14 7.68
CA ALA A 41 -6.81 12.29 6.74
C ALA A 41 -5.80 13.08 5.88
N ARG A 42 -4.73 12.40 5.48
CA ARG A 42 -3.66 12.94 4.61
C ARG A 42 -2.89 14.13 5.21
N VAL A 43 -2.92 14.27 6.53
CA VAL A 43 -2.11 15.23 7.29
C VAL A 43 -1.03 14.45 8.04
N PHE A 44 0.18 14.99 8.05
CA PHE A 44 1.28 14.40 8.80
C PHE A 44 1.22 14.86 10.26
N TYR A 45 1.10 13.91 11.16
CA TYR A 45 1.07 14.13 12.60
C TYR A 45 2.38 13.66 13.23
N LYS A 46 2.88 14.42 14.20
CA LYS A 46 3.92 13.93 15.10
C LYS A 46 3.25 13.56 16.43
N ARG A 47 3.36 12.31 16.85
CA ARG A 47 2.70 11.75 18.04
C ARG A 47 3.65 10.83 18.81
N SER A 48 3.35 10.63 20.08
CA SER A 48 4.00 9.58 20.86
C SER A 48 3.23 8.27 20.67
N LEU A 49 3.94 7.23 20.26
CA LEU A 49 3.41 5.87 20.25
C LEU A 49 3.51 5.33 21.68
N VAL A 50 2.38 4.94 22.24
CA VAL A 50 2.26 4.43 23.61
C VAL A 50 1.55 3.08 23.57
N TRP A 51 2.03 2.10 24.30
CA TRP A 51 1.41 0.80 24.41
C TRP A 51 1.38 0.32 25.85
N GLN A 52 0.17 -0.04 26.34
CA GLN A 52 -0.03 -0.47 27.73
C GLN A 52 0.58 0.48 28.77
N GLY A 53 0.43 1.78 28.54
CA GLY A 53 0.96 2.81 29.41
C GLY A 53 2.47 3.06 29.29
N SER A 54 3.18 2.35 28.41
CA SER A 54 4.62 2.52 28.18
C SER A 54 4.90 3.27 26.89
N PHE A 55 5.80 4.25 26.93
CA PHE A 55 6.30 4.94 25.75
C PHE A 55 7.11 3.99 24.87
N VAL A 56 6.85 3.99 23.58
CA VAL A 56 7.55 3.19 22.58
C VAL A 56 8.50 4.06 21.76
N ASP A 57 7.96 5.08 21.08
CA ASP A 57 8.75 5.99 20.25
C ASP A 57 7.95 7.28 19.97
N THR A 58 8.63 8.33 19.49
CA THR A 58 7.99 9.48 18.87
C THR A 58 7.94 9.27 17.37
N VAL A 59 6.74 9.13 16.83
CA VAL A 59 6.50 8.72 15.44
C VAL A 59 5.88 9.84 14.62
N GLY A 60 6.15 9.82 13.32
CA GLY A 60 5.32 10.47 12.33
C GLY A 60 4.17 9.54 11.95
N LEU A 61 2.99 10.07 11.67
CA LEU A 61 1.83 9.31 11.25
C LEU A 61 1.03 10.05 10.17
N VAL A 62 0.58 9.30 9.19
CA VAL A 62 -0.40 9.73 8.19
C VAL A 62 -1.45 8.65 8.07
N PHE A 63 -2.72 9.02 8.02
CA PHE A 63 -3.79 8.07 7.75
C PHE A 63 -4.59 8.44 6.50
N PHE A 64 -5.24 7.44 5.92
CA PHE A 64 -6.01 7.53 4.69
C PHE A 64 -7.32 6.79 4.88
N GLU A 65 -8.42 7.47 4.63
CA GLU A 65 -9.76 6.90 4.70
C GLU A 65 -10.12 6.21 3.37
N SER A 66 -10.84 5.11 3.48
CA SER A 66 -11.46 4.43 2.35
C SER A 66 -12.41 5.38 1.59
N PRO A 67 -12.48 5.31 0.26
CA PRO A 67 -11.67 4.50 -0.66
C PRO A 67 -10.37 5.17 -1.11
N SER A 68 -9.96 6.27 -0.48
CA SER A 68 -8.87 7.14 -0.93
C SER A 68 -7.51 6.72 -0.39
N SER A 69 -7.22 5.42 -0.36
CA SER A 69 -5.93 4.81 0.03
C SER A 69 -5.35 3.97 -1.11
N PHE A 70 -4.14 3.43 -0.93
CA PHE A 70 -3.51 2.53 -1.89
C PHE A 70 -4.32 1.24 -2.09
N THR A 71 -4.76 0.62 -1.01
CA THR A 71 -5.54 -0.63 -1.04
C THR A 71 -7.03 -0.41 -1.27
N GLY A 72 -7.53 0.84 -1.18
CA GLY A 72 -8.96 1.15 -1.17
C GLY A 72 -9.65 0.92 0.17
N GLU A 73 -8.93 0.37 1.16
CA GLU A 73 -9.38 0.22 2.55
C GLU A 73 -8.88 1.39 3.41
N ASP A 74 -9.36 1.52 4.63
CA ASP A 74 -8.73 2.40 5.62
C ASP A 74 -7.27 1.98 5.81
N SER A 75 -6.37 2.94 5.92
CA SER A 75 -4.95 2.66 6.09
C SER A 75 -4.23 3.77 6.83
N PHE A 76 -3.10 3.42 7.44
CA PHE A 76 -2.19 4.42 7.99
C PHE A 76 -0.73 4.00 7.84
N GLU A 77 0.14 4.98 7.89
CA GLU A 77 1.60 4.78 7.86
C GLU A 77 2.21 5.37 9.12
N VAL A 78 3.13 4.61 9.72
CA VAL A 78 3.89 5.01 10.90
C VAL A 78 5.35 5.13 10.52
N TYR A 79 5.91 6.30 10.75
CA TYR A 79 7.32 6.65 10.53
C TYR A 79 8.02 6.70 11.87
N ALA A 80 8.81 5.70 12.19
CA ALA A 80 9.50 5.53 13.47
C ALA A 80 11.02 5.53 13.30
N HIS A 81 11.76 5.57 14.41
CA HIS A 81 13.21 5.38 14.37
C HIS A 81 13.55 3.94 13.98
N GLY A 82 14.44 3.80 12.98
CA GLY A 82 14.82 2.52 12.40
C GLY A 82 15.83 1.74 13.23
N SER A 83 15.51 1.43 14.48
CA SER A 83 16.29 0.52 15.32
C SER A 83 15.57 -0.82 15.51
N LEU A 84 16.30 -1.93 15.52
CA LEU A 84 15.71 -3.26 15.67
C LEU A 84 14.82 -3.39 16.93
N PRO A 85 15.21 -2.86 18.11
CA PRO A 85 14.33 -2.91 19.28
C PRO A 85 13.02 -2.14 19.11
N ILE A 86 13.06 -0.97 18.45
CA ILE A 86 11.85 -0.16 18.19
C ILE A 86 10.96 -0.88 17.18
N MET A 87 11.51 -1.40 16.07
CA MET A 87 10.77 -2.18 15.10
C MET A 87 10.06 -3.37 15.76
N SER A 88 10.78 -4.16 16.58
CA SER A 88 10.20 -5.29 17.30
C SER A 88 9.08 -4.88 18.25
N LYS A 89 9.22 -3.74 18.95
CA LYS A 89 8.15 -3.21 19.81
C LYS A 89 6.92 -2.81 19.00
N ILE A 90 7.09 -2.13 17.86
CA ILE A 90 5.98 -1.70 17.01
C ILE A 90 5.23 -2.92 16.45
N ILE A 91 5.95 -3.96 16.02
CA ILE A 91 5.35 -5.24 15.61
C ILE A 91 4.47 -5.80 16.74
N SER A 92 5.02 -5.88 17.96
CA SER A 92 4.26 -6.37 19.13
C SER A 92 3.04 -5.50 19.46
N VAL A 93 3.10 -4.19 19.23
CA VAL A 93 1.95 -3.28 19.37
C VAL A 93 0.86 -3.65 18.36
N PHE A 94 1.21 -3.82 17.10
CA PHE A 94 0.24 -4.14 16.06
C PHE A 94 -0.38 -5.54 16.25
N GLU A 95 0.41 -6.53 16.60
CA GLU A 95 -0.09 -7.86 16.98
C GLU A 95 -1.02 -7.77 18.19
N GLY A 96 -0.70 -6.95 19.19
CA GLY A 96 -1.54 -6.69 20.35
C GLY A 96 -2.87 -6.01 20.02
N CYS A 97 -2.93 -5.21 18.94
CA CYS A 97 -4.17 -4.67 18.37
C CYS A 97 -4.95 -5.70 17.53
N GLY A 98 -4.45 -6.93 17.42
CA GLY A 98 -5.08 -8.00 16.62
C GLY A 98 -4.80 -7.89 15.12
N PHE A 99 -3.77 -7.14 14.71
CA PHE A 99 -3.34 -7.08 13.32
C PHE A 99 -2.44 -8.27 12.99
N THR A 100 -2.46 -8.68 11.73
CA THR A 100 -1.64 -9.79 11.23
C THR A 100 -0.54 -9.25 10.31
N GLU A 101 0.66 -9.81 10.40
CA GLU A 101 1.73 -9.45 9.46
C GLU A 101 1.33 -9.89 8.04
N ALA A 102 1.47 -8.97 7.09
CA ALA A 102 1.09 -9.18 5.70
C ALA A 102 2.01 -10.19 5.01
N GLY A 103 1.43 -11.06 4.21
CA GLY A 103 2.17 -11.89 3.27
C GLY A 103 2.79 -11.07 2.12
N PRO A 104 3.80 -11.63 1.42
CA PRO A 104 4.39 -10.98 0.26
C PRO A 104 3.34 -10.61 -0.80
N GLY A 105 3.29 -9.35 -1.20
CA GLY A 105 2.35 -8.85 -2.21
C GLY A 105 0.92 -8.63 -1.74
N GLU A 106 0.59 -8.87 -0.47
CA GLU A 106 -0.79 -8.80 0.02
C GLU A 106 -1.41 -7.40 -0.10
N PHE A 107 -0.64 -6.34 0.09
CA PHE A 107 -1.11 -4.96 -0.14
C PHE A 107 -1.50 -4.73 -1.61
N SER A 108 -0.69 -5.22 -2.55
CA SER A 108 -0.99 -5.12 -3.98
C SER A 108 -2.18 -5.98 -4.38
N LEU A 109 -2.31 -7.17 -3.79
CA LEU A 109 -3.48 -8.03 -4.00
C LEU A 109 -4.77 -7.34 -3.56
N ARG A 110 -4.81 -6.74 -2.36
CA ARG A 110 -5.97 -5.99 -1.89
C ARG A 110 -6.28 -4.78 -2.76
N ALA A 111 -5.25 -4.06 -3.22
CA ALA A 111 -5.42 -2.96 -4.15
C ALA A 111 -6.04 -3.41 -5.48
N PHE A 112 -5.63 -4.57 -6.00
CA PHE A 112 -6.21 -5.17 -7.19
C PHE A 112 -7.66 -5.61 -6.97
N GLU A 113 -7.97 -6.33 -5.88
CA GLU A 113 -9.32 -6.78 -5.55
C GLU A 113 -10.30 -5.61 -5.35
N ASN A 114 -9.82 -4.48 -4.82
CA ASN A 114 -10.59 -3.26 -4.66
C ASN A 114 -10.57 -2.35 -5.90
N ASN A 115 -10.09 -2.84 -7.05
CA ASN A 115 -10.02 -2.11 -8.33
C ASN A 115 -9.25 -0.78 -8.23
N LYS A 116 -8.22 -0.72 -7.40
CA LYS A 116 -7.33 0.45 -7.27
C LYS A 116 -6.20 0.41 -8.28
N ILE A 117 -5.75 -0.78 -8.63
CA ILE A 117 -4.72 -1.04 -9.65
C ILE A 117 -5.17 -2.19 -10.55
N SER A 118 -4.70 -2.21 -11.79
CA SER A 118 -4.87 -3.33 -12.71
C SER A 118 -3.94 -4.49 -12.35
N LEU A 119 -4.22 -5.69 -12.89
CA LEU A 119 -3.34 -6.85 -12.70
C LEU A 119 -1.93 -6.56 -13.23
N VAL A 120 -1.81 -5.92 -14.38
CA VAL A 120 -0.52 -5.59 -15.00
C VAL A 120 0.27 -4.61 -14.12
N GLU A 121 -0.39 -3.62 -13.52
CA GLU A 121 0.24 -2.72 -12.56
C GLU A 121 0.70 -3.46 -11.31
N ALA A 122 -0.12 -4.37 -10.76
CA ALA A 122 0.23 -5.16 -9.58
C ALA A 122 1.48 -6.02 -9.82
N GLU A 123 1.58 -6.68 -10.98
CA GLU A 123 2.75 -7.46 -11.37
C GLU A 123 3.99 -6.58 -11.58
N SER A 124 3.81 -5.41 -12.21
CA SER A 124 4.90 -4.48 -12.52
C SER A 124 5.52 -3.81 -11.29
N ILE A 125 4.83 -3.73 -10.15
CA ILE A 125 5.38 -3.14 -8.91
C ILE A 125 6.66 -3.86 -8.48
N ASN A 126 6.65 -5.19 -8.46
CA ASN A 126 7.80 -5.97 -8.04
C ASN A 126 8.97 -5.85 -9.03
N ASP A 127 8.68 -5.80 -10.32
CA ASP A 127 9.69 -5.63 -11.36
C ASP A 127 10.33 -4.24 -11.28
N LEU A 128 9.53 -3.21 -11.01
CA LEU A 128 10.04 -1.85 -10.81
C LEU A 128 11.00 -1.77 -9.61
N ILE A 129 10.65 -2.40 -8.48
CA ILE A 129 11.49 -2.43 -7.28
C ILE A 129 12.83 -3.16 -7.55
N ARG A 130 12.82 -4.19 -8.39
CA ARG A 130 13.99 -5.01 -8.72
C ARG A 130 14.80 -4.47 -9.90
N SER A 131 14.32 -3.46 -10.60
CA SER A 131 15.00 -2.92 -11.78
C SER A 131 16.42 -2.47 -11.46
N GLY A 132 17.38 -2.92 -12.26
CA GLY A 132 18.81 -2.63 -12.09
C GLY A 132 19.33 -1.46 -12.95
N SER A 133 18.48 -0.91 -13.83
CA SER A 133 18.87 0.20 -14.72
C SER A 133 17.73 1.21 -14.90
N SER A 134 18.13 2.45 -15.24
CA SER A 134 17.18 3.53 -15.52
C SER A 134 16.30 3.25 -16.75
N ASN A 135 16.82 2.54 -17.74
CA ASN A 135 16.07 2.17 -18.94
C ASN A 135 14.99 1.14 -18.63
N GLU A 136 15.33 0.15 -17.82
CA GLU A 136 14.39 -0.88 -17.34
C GLU A 136 13.28 -0.24 -16.49
N ALA A 137 13.64 0.58 -15.51
CA ALA A 137 12.69 1.32 -14.70
C ALA A 137 11.76 2.22 -15.55
N ALA A 138 12.28 2.89 -16.57
CA ALA A 138 11.50 3.72 -17.49
C ALA A 138 10.51 2.89 -18.32
N ALA A 139 10.93 1.72 -18.80
CA ALA A 139 10.06 0.82 -19.54
C ALA A 139 8.88 0.33 -18.68
N ILE A 140 9.17 -0.12 -17.45
CA ILE A 140 8.15 -0.58 -16.48
C ILE A 140 7.23 0.57 -16.06
N SER A 141 7.77 1.77 -15.82
CA SER A 141 6.98 2.96 -15.47
C SER A 141 5.98 3.35 -16.55
N GLY A 142 6.22 2.96 -17.81
CA GLY A 142 5.26 3.13 -18.91
C GLY A 142 3.93 2.39 -18.68
N VAL A 143 3.93 1.33 -17.89
CA VAL A 143 2.71 0.60 -17.50
C VAL A 143 1.81 1.47 -16.62
N PHE A 144 2.38 2.11 -15.60
CA PHE A 144 1.64 2.98 -14.66
C PHE A 144 1.10 4.26 -15.31
N SER A 145 1.59 4.62 -16.51
CA SER A 145 1.06 5.76 -17.28
C SER A 145 -0.19 5.43 -18.10
N GLY A 146 -0.73 4.20 -18.01
CA GLY A 146 -1.86 3.71 -18.81
C GLY A 146 -1.55 3.55 -20.29
N ARG A 147 -0.31 3.78 -20.73
CA ARG A 147 0.09 3.69 -22.15
C ARG A 147 -0.03 2.28 -22.69
N PHE A 148 0.37 1.29 -21.90
CA PHE A 148 0.28 -0.12 -22.28
C PHE A 148 -1.18 -0.55 -22.43
N GLU A 149 -2.02 -0.21 -21.48
CA GLU A 149 -3.45 -0.54 -21.49
C GLU A 149 -4.18 0.10 -22.67
N SER A 150 -3.86 1.36 -22.99
CA SER A 150 -4.37 2.06 -24.17
C SER A 150 -3.99 1.36 -25.47
N GLN A 151 -2.75 0.87 -25.60
CA GLN A 151 -2.31 0.12 -26.80
C GLN A 151 -3.01 -1.22 -26.93
N ILE A 152 -3.15 -1.98 -25.84
CA ILE A 152 -3.87 -3.26 -25.84
C ILE A 152 -5.34 -3.07 -26.20
N ASN A 153 -6.01 -2.06 -25.63
CA ASN A 153 -7.39 -1.75 -25.94
C ASN A 153 -7.58 -1.37 -27.40
N SER A 154 -6.65 -0.62 -28.00
CA SER A 154 -6.66 -0.28 -29.41
C SER A 154 -6.51 -1.52 -30.29
N LEU A 155 -5.58 -2.43 -29.97
CA LEU A 155 -5.41 -3.71 -30.69
C LEU A 155 -6.65 -4.61 -30.55
N SER A 156 -7.21 -4.72 -29.35
CA SER A 156 -8.42 -5.49 -29.08
C SER A 156 -9.60 -4.97 -29.92
N CYS A 157 -9.78 -3.65 -29.97
CA CYS A 157 -10.83 -3.01 -30.78
C CYS A 157 -10.66 -3.33 -32.29
N LEU A 158 -9.42 -3.25 -32.79
CA LEU A 158 -9.12 -3.60 -34.18
C LEU A 158 -9.42 -5.08 -34.50
N LEU A 159 -9.04 -6.00 -33.61
CA LEU A 159 -9.32 -7.41 -33.72
C LEU A 159 -10.83 -7.67 -33.71
N TYR A 160 -11.57 -7.01 -32.84
CA TYR A 160 -13.04 -7.16 -32.75
C TYR A 160 -13.72 -6.68 -34.02
N THR A 161 -13.28 -5.55 -34.60
CA THR A 161 -13.82 -5.04 -35.87
C THR A 161 -13.49 -5.93 -37.07
N LEU A 162 -12.34 -6.62 -37.07
CA LEU A 162 -11.94 -7.54 -38.11
C LEU A 162 -12.64 -8.91 -38.00
N THR A 163 -13.05 -9.32 -36.79
CA THR A 163 -13.70 -10.63 -36.55
C THR A 163 -15.21 -10.57 -36.59
N LEU A 164 -15.82 -9.38 -36.59
CA LEU A 164 -17.27 -9.27 -36.82
C LEU A 164 -17.60 -9.77 -38.25
N PRO A 165 -18.48 -10.77 -38.42
CA PRO A 165 -18.92 -11.18 -39.73
C PRO A 165 -19.57 -9.97 -40.40
N THR A 166 -19.06 -9.59 -41.55
CA THR A 166 -19.78 -8.70 -42.48
C THR A 166 -21.06 -9.40 -42.89
N THR A 167 -22.11 -9.27 -42.08
CA THR A 167 -23.46 -9.64 -42.53
C THR A 167 -23.78 -8.73 -43.70
N GLY A 168 -23.59 -9.28 -44.88
CA GLY A 168 -23.93 -8.60 -46.13
C GLY A 168 -25.37 -8.13 -46.07
N ILE A 169 -25.54 -6.86 -46.31
CA ILE A 169 -26.82 -6.28 -46.69
C ILE A 169 -27.12 -6.88 -48.07
N VAL A 170 -28.09 -7.78 -48.12
CA VAL A 170 -28.79 -8.17 -49.35
C VAL A 170 -30.11 -7.43 -49.39
#